data_d1dce30daf5c3cdcb990ed9cb4010be7
#
_entry.id   d1dce30daf5c3cdcb990ed9cb4010be7
#
_cell.length_a   1.000
_cell.length_b   1.000
_cell.length_c   1.000
_cell.angle_alpha   90.00
_cell.angle_beta   90.00
_cell.angle_gamma   90.00
#
_symmetry.space_group_name_H-M   'P 1'
#
loop_
_entity.id
_entity.type
_entity.pdbx_description
1 polymer ?
#
loop_
_entity_poly.entity_id
_entity_poly.type
_entity_poly.pdbx_seq_one_letter_code
_entity_poly.pdbx_strand_id
1 'polypeptide(L)'
;IDFPSLKKRLDDCDHNSCAEQIKLLKAAVITIADGLKERYRNGCDVDTVVYGRAKLTDQLIDIIYSYQFKDLDQVIALIAVGGYGRGELHPKSDIDLMILLQEEENQNTKDLLEKFLMLLWDIGLEIGHSVRTIEECVDESTRDITVATNIMEARLLVGDEKLFAQMKEKTSPEHI
;
A
#
# COMPACT_ATOMS: atom_id res chain seq x y z
N ILE A 1 -0.40 -11.96 -14.40
CA ILE A 1 0.99 -11.58 -14.05
C ILE A 1 1.64 -12.68 -13.23
N ASP A 2 2.86 -12.99 -13.59
CA ASP A 2 3.72 -13.88 -12.83
C ASP A 2 4.52 -13.06 -11.79
N PHE A 3 3.97 -12.91 -10.59
CA PHE A 3 4.61 -12.16 -9.51
C PHE A 3 5.93 -12.76 -9.03
N PRO A 4 6.09 -14.11 -8.91
CA PRO A 4 7.39 -14.70 -8.59
C PRO A 4 8.48 -14.34 -9.60
N SER A 5 8.17 -14.34 -10.90
CA SER A 5 9.09 -13.94 -11.94
C SER A 5 9.44 -12.44 -11.86
N LEU A 6 8.45 -11.59 -11.58
CA LEU A 6 8.67 -10.16 -11.38
C LEU A 6 9.61 -9.89 -10.21
N LYS A 7 9.36 -10.56 -9.08
CA LYS A 7 10.21 -10.45 -7.89
C LYS A 7 11.66 -10.84 -8.19
N LYS A 8 11.85 -11.97 -8.87
CA LYS A 8 13.18 -12.43 -9.27
C LYS A 8 13.90 -11.43 -10.18
N ARG A 9 13.20 -10.88 -11.16
CA ARG A 9 13.77 -9.88 -12.07
C ARG A 9 14.15 -8.58 -11.35
N LEU A 10 13.38 -8.18 -10.34
CA LEU A 10 13.72 -7.03 -9.50
C LEU A 10 14.95 -7.30 -8.64
N ASP A 11 15.04 -8.50 -8.06
CA ASP A 11 16.20 -8.90 -7.25
C ASP A 11 17.49 -8.99 -8.09
N ASP A 12 17.37 -9.35 -9.37
CA ASP A 12 18.49 -9.42 -10.32
C ASP A 12 18.90 -8.04 -10.87
N CYS A 13 18.05 -7.00 -10.70
CA CYS A 13 18.41 -5.63 -11.07
C CYS A 13 19.51 -5.09 -10.18
N ASP A 14 20.51 -4.43 -10.78
CA ASP A 14 21.54 -3.73 -10.04
C ASP A 14 20.89 -2.61 -9.19
N HIS A 15 21.25 -2.56 -7.91
CA HIS A 15 20.72 -1.56 -6.97
C HIS A 15 20.93 -0.10 -7.42
N ASN A 16 21.83 0.11 -8.37
CA ASN A 16 22.11 1.42 -8.96
C ASN A 16 21.26 1.73 -10.20
N SER A 17 20.44 0.78 -10.69
CA SER A 17 19.64 0.96 -11.90
C SER A 17 18.17 1.22 -11.59
N CYS A 18 17.88 2.39 -11.01
CA CYS A 18 16.53 2.85 -10.71
C CYS A 18 15.63 2.85 -11.95
N ALA A 19 16.18 3.16 -13.12
CA ALA A 19 15.45 3.22 -14.39
C ALA A 19 14.93 1.85 -14.85
N GLU A 20 15.70 0.77 -14.67
CA GLU A 20 15.25 -0.59 -15.01
C GLU A 20 14.13 -1.08 -14.10
N GLN A 21 14.24 -0.78 -12.81
CA GLN A 21 13.21 -1.12 -11.83
C GLN A 21 11.89 -0.43 -12.14
N ILE A 22 11.92 0.86 -12.40
CA ILE A 22 10.75 1.65 -12.80
C ILE A 22 10.13 1.06 -14.06
N LYS A 23 10.93 0.73 -15.06
CA LYS A 23 10.47 0.13 -16.32
C LYS A 23 9.76 -1.20 -16.11
N LEU A 24 10.32 -2.09 -15.30
CA LEU A 24 9.73 -3.39 -14.96
C LEU A 24 8.41 -3.24 -14.23
N LEU A 25 8.37 -2.40 -13.21
CA LEU A 25 7.19 -2.18 -12.38
C LEU A 25 6.10 -1.44 -13.16
N LYS A 26 6.46 -0.48 -13.97
CA LYS A 26 5.52 0.23 -14.84
C LYS A 26 4.85 -0.71 -15.84
N ALA A 27 5.63 -1.62 -16.44
CA ALA A 27 5.09 -2.65 -17.33
C ALA A 27 4.12 -3.57 -16.58
N ALA A 28 4.40 -3.93 -15.33
CA ALA A 28 3.51 -4.71 -14.48
C ALA A 28 2.19 -3.99 -14.21
N VAL A 29 2.23 -2.69 -13.88
CA VAL A 29 1.03 -1.86 -13.67
C VAL A 29 0.16 -1.83 -14.92
N ILE A 30 0.75 -1.61 -16.08
CA ILE A 30 0.04 -1.60 -17.38
C ILE A 30 -0.59 -2.96 -17.67
N THR A 31 0.13 -4.05 -17.42
CA THR A 31 -0.38 -5.41 -17.64
C THR A 31 -1.58 -5.72 -16.75
N ILE A 32 -1.55 -5.30 -15.48
CA ILE A 32 -2.68 -5.43 -14.56
C ILE A 32 -3.89 -4.65 -15.08
N ALA A 33 -3.69 -3.40 -15.44
CA ALA A 33 -4.76 -2.53 -15.93
C ALA A 33 -5.41 -3.08 -17.21
N ASP A 34 -4.61 -3.52 -18.16
CA ASP A 34 -5.09 -4.06 -19.43
C ASP A 34 -5.82 -5.40 -19.25
N GLY A 35 -5.31 -6.27 -18.39
CA GLY A 35 -5.96 -7.55 -18.06
C GLY A 35 -7.33 -7.36 -17.40
N LEU A 36 -7.47 -6.38 -16.53
CA LEU A 36 -8.75 -6.06 -15.89
C LEU A 36 -9.75 -5.44 -16.85
N LYS A 37 -9.30 -4.56 -17.76
CA LYS A 37 -10.15 -4.03 -18.84
C LYS A 37 -10.67 -5.14 -19.75
N GLU A 38 -9.82 -6.09 -20.10
CA GLU A 38 -10.20 -7.22 -20.94
C GLU A 38 -11.26 -8.09 -20.24
N ARG A 39 -11.09 -8.40 -18.96
CA ARG A 39 -12.10 -9.12 -18.17
C ARG A 39 -13.43 -8.40 -18.15
N TYR A 40 -13.43 -7.10 -17.96
CA TYR A 40 -14.65 -6.29 -17.99
C TYR A 40 -15.34 -6.35 -19.35
N ARG A 41 -14.58 -6.21 -20.43
CA ARG A 41 -15.11 -6.32 -21.81
C ARG A 41 -15.69 -7.71 -22.12
N ASN A 42 -15.14 -8.75 -21.52
CA ASN A 42 -15.58 -10.14 -21.68
C ASN A 42 -16.77 -10.52 -20.76
N GLY A 43 -17.37 -9.56 -20.10
CA GLY A 43 -18.62 -9.74 -19.35
C GLY A 43 -18.44 -10.12 -17.87
N CYS A 44 -17.25 -9.99 -17.29
CA CYS A 44 -17.07 -10.09 -15.84
C CYS A 44 -17.82 -8.94 -15.17
N ASP A 45 -18.43 -9.21 -14.03
CA ASP A 45 -19.12 -8.17 -13.28
C ASP A 45 -18.15 -7.12 -12.71
N VAL A 46 -18.69 -5.94 -12.39
CA VAL A 46 -17.91 -4.82 -11.87
C VAL A 46 -17.22 -5.18 -10.54
N ASP A 47 -17.92 -5.90 -9.66
CA ASP A 47 -17.39 -6.28 -8.35
C ASP A 47 -16.16 -7.20 -8.49
N THR A 48 -16.21 -8.18 -9.39
CA THR A 48 -15.07 -9.05 -9.67
C THR A 48 -13.85 -8.25 -10.14
N VAL A 49 -14.05 -7.24 -10.99
CA VAL A 49 -12.98 -6.36 -11.48
C VAL A 49 -12.41 -5.49 -10.35
N VAL A 50 -13.29 -4.91 -9.54
CA VAL A 50 -12.92 -4.01 -8.42
C VAL A 50 -12.11 -4.73 -7.35
N TYR A 51 -12.57 -5.90 -6.89
CA TYR A 51 -11.86 -6.73 -5.92
C TYR A 51 -10.59 -7.35 -6.50
N GLY A 52 -10.64 -7.77 -7.74
CA GLY A 52 -9.49 -8.30 -8.46
C GLY A 52 -8.36 -7.27 -8.60
N ARG A 53 -8.70 -6.02 -8.88
CA ARG A 53 -7.73 -4.92 -8.95
C ARG A 53 -7.06 -4.68 -7.60
N ALA A 54 -7.83 -4.63 -6.52
CA ALA A 54 -7.30 -4.47 -5.17
C ALA A 54 -6.31 -5.61 -4.83
N LYS A 55 -6.69 -6.83 -5.10
CA LYS A 55 -5.86 -8.01 -4.81
C LYS A 55 -4.54 -8.02 -5.59
N LEU A 56 -4.58 -7.67 -6.87
CA LEU A 56 -3.37 -7.58 -7.70
C LEU A 56 -2.47 -6.42 -7.25
N THR A 57 -3.07 -5.31 -6.87
CA THR A 57 -2.36 -4.15 -6.32
C THR A 57 -1.70 -4.50 -4.99
N ASP A 58 -2.37 -5.24 -4.10
CA ASP A 58 -1.80 -5.73 -2.84
C ASP A 58 -0.50 -6.52 -3.09
N GLN A 59 -0.53 -7.43 -4.06
CA GLN A 59 0.62 -8.27 -4.38
C GLN A 59 1.78 -7.45 -4.96
N LEU A 60 1.47 -6.47 -5.82
CA LEU A 60 2.48 -5.58 -6.38
C LEU A 60 3.13 -4.72 -5.29
N ILE A 61 2.34 -4.13 -4.42
CA ILE A 61 2.83 -3.30 -3.31
C ILE A 61 3.68 -4.13 -2.35
N ASP A 62 3.29 -5.36 -2.04
CA ASP A 62 4.07 -6.25 -1.19
C ASP A 62 5.47 -6.52 -1.77
N ILE A 63 5.56 -6.77 -3.07
CA ILE A 63 6.84 -6.96 -3.77
C ILE A 63 7.69 -5.70 -3.70
N ILE A 64 7.12 -4.54 -3.98
CA ILE A 64 7.83 -3.25 -3.94
C ILE A 64 8.31 -2.93 -2.52
N TYR A 65 7.45 -3.16 -1.52
CA TYR A 65 7.79 -2.98 -0.12
C TYR A 65 8.98 -3.85 0.30
N SER A 66 8.93 -5.13 -0.01
CA SER A 66 9.99 -6.08 0.32
C SER A 66 11.33 -5.70 -0.31
N TYR A 67 11.29 -5.14 -1.52
CA TYR A 67 12.47 -4.66 -2.22
C TYR A 67 13.01 -3.36 -1.62
N GLN A 68 12.14 -2.37 -1.38
CA GLN A 68 12.51 -1.02 -0.98
C GLN A 68 12.95 -0.92 0.49
N PHE A 69 12.39 -1.74 1.38
CA PHE A 69 12.60 -1.65 2.82
C PHE A 69 13.55 -2.72 3.38
N LYS A 70 14.45 -3.25 2.55
CA LYS A 70 15.48 -4.23 3.02
C LYS A 70 16.36 -3.69 4.15
N ASP A 71 16.66 -2.39 4.11
CA ASP A 71 17.56 -1.73 5.07
C ASP A 71 16.80 -0.91 6.13
N LEU A 72 15.51 -1.17 6.28
CA LEU A 72 14.68 -0.51 7.29
C LEU A 72 15.08 -0.98 8.69
N ASP A 73 15.33 -0.03 9.59
CA ASP A 73 15.74 -0.28 10.97
C ASP A 73 14.65 0.02 12.01
N GLN A 74 13.49 0.46 11.56
CA GLN A 74 12.34 0.72 12.43
C GLN A 74 11.17 -0.21 12.13
N VAL A 75 10.30 -0.42 13.13
CA VAL A 75 9.08 -1.22 12.99
C VAL A 75 7.99 -0.35 12.39
N ILE A 76 7.49 -0.75 11.23
CA ILE A 76 6.37 -0.07 10.55
C ILE A 76 5.34 -1.09 10.06
N ALA A 77 4.15 -0.60 9.74
CA ALA A 77 3.11 -1.37 9.05
C ALA A 77 2.55 -0.52 7.91
N LEU A 78 2.40 -1.12 6.74
CA LEU A 78 1.75 -0.52 5.58
C LEU A 78 0.29 -0.97 5.52
N ILE A 79 -0.62 -0.03 5.51
CA ILE A 79 -2.04 -0.27 5.74
C ILE A 79 -2.84 0.35 4.60
N ALA A 80 -3.81 -0.41 4.08
CA ALA A 80 -4.81 0.07 3.15
C ALA A 80 -5.98 0.69 3.93
N VAL A 81 -6.39 1.89 3.55
CA VAL A 81 -7.52 2.60 4.17
C VAL A 81 -8.53 3.04 3.11
N GLY A 82 -9.68 3.55 3.54
CA GLY A 82 -10.74 3.98 2.64
C GLY A 82 -11.30 2.83 1.80
N GLY A 83 -11.64 3.10 0.53
CA GLY A 83 -12.12 2.08 -0.41
C GLY A 83 -11.13 0.95 -0.62
N TYR A 84 -9.85 1.27 -0.69
CA TYR A 84 -8.79 0.28 -0.77
C TYR A 84 -8.72 -0.61 0.48
N GLY A 85 -8.97 -0.04 1.66
CA GLY A 85 -9.09 -0.79 2.93
C GLY A 85 -10.21 -1.83 2.90
N ARG A 86 -11.33 -1.51 2.26
CA ARG A 86 -12.44 -2.46 2.04
C ARG A 86 -12.17 -3.50 0.96
N GLY A 87 -11.01 -3.47 0.32
CA GLY A 87 -10.67 -4.33 -0.82
C GLY A 87 -11.32 -3.90 -2.12
N GLU A 88 -11.82 -2.67 -2.19
CA GLU A 88 -12.50 -2.10 -3.35
C GLU A 88 -11.59 -1.08 -4.04
N LEU A 89 -11.21 -1.34 -5.27
CA LEU A 89 -10.36 -0.44 -6.04
C LEU A 89 -10.94 -0.21 -7.43
N HIS A 90 -11.70 0.87 -7.56
CA HIS A 90 -12.28 1.28 -8.83
C HIS A 90 -11.19 1.84 -9.77
N PRO A 91 -11.39 1.78 -11.11
CA PRO A 91 -10.35 2.16 -12.08
C PRO A 91 -9.76 3.57 -11.93
N LYS A 92 -10.52 4.50 -11.35
CA LYS A 92 -10.08 5.90 -11.15
C LYS A 92 -9.94 6.27 -9.67
N SER A 93 -10.04 5.30 -8.76
CA SER A 93 -9.89 5.55 -7.34
C SER A 93 -8.41 5.62 -6.96
N ASP A 94 -8.09 6.52 -6.03
CA ASP A 94 -6.78 6.58 -5.43
C ASP A 94 -6.53 5.34 -4.56
N ILE A 95 -5.28 4.94 -4.50
CA ILE A 95 -4.80 3.91 -3.58
C ILE A 95 -4.43 4.62 -2.28
N ASP A 96 -5.30 4.51 -1.28
CA ASP A 96 -5.09 5.18 0.01
C ASP A 96 -4.27 4.31 0.95
N LEU A 97 -3.09 4.77 1.28
CA LEU A 97 -2.15 4.10 2.16
C LEU A 97 -1.94 4.87 3.45
N MET A 98 -1.87 4.16 4.56
CA MET A 98 -1.39 4.70 5.83
C MET A 98 -0.14 3.93 6.25
N ILE A 99 0.92 4.66 6.55
CA ILE A 99 2.15 4.09 7.09
C ILE A 99 2.09 4.29 8.60
N LEU A 100 1.96 3.17 9.32
CA LEU A 100 1.90 3.17 10.78
C LEU A 100 3.30 2.97 11.35
N LEU A 101 3.70 3.88 12.22
CA LEU A 101 5.00 3.87 12.88
C LEU A 101 4.85 3.42 14.33
N GLN A 102 5.77 2.61 14.82
CA GLN A 102 5.86 2.27 16.24
C GLN A 102 6.35 3.47 17.07
N GLU A 103 7.27 4.22 16.51
CA GLU A 103 7.84 5.44 17.08
C GLU A 103 8.08 6.46 15.96
N GLU A 104 8.36 7.71 16.29
CA GLU A 104 8.65 8.72 15.29
C GLU A 104 9.75 8.28 14.33
N GLU A 105 9.58 8.59 13.05
CA GLU A 105 10.50 8.19 12.00
C GLU A 105 11.87 8.85 12.19
N ASN A 106 12.94 8.04 12.13
CA ASN A 106 14.30 8.56 12.01
C ASN A 106 14.58 8.97 10.55
N GLN A 107 15.74 9.57 10.31
CA GLN A 107 16.09 10.06 8.97
C GLN A 107 16.16 8.93 7.93
N ASN A 108 16.67 7.76 8.30
CA ASN A 108 16.74 6.59 7.42
C ASN A 108 15.33 6.13 7.00
N THR A 109 14.42 5.99 7.95
CA THR A 109 13.03 5.61 7.69
C THR A 109 12.34 6.64 6.81
N LYS A 110 12.53 7.92 7.10
CA LYS A 110 11.96 9.02 6.29
C LYS A 110 12.44 8.94 4.84
N ASP A 111 13.73 8.78 4.62
CA ASP A 111 14.31 8.68 3.28
C ASP A 111 13.76 7.46 2.51
N LEU A 112 13.64 6.32 3.18
CA LEU A 112 13.10 5.09 2.59
C LEU A 112 11.62 5.24 2.24
N LEU A 113 10.81 5.89 3.09
CA LEU A 113 9.40 6.16 2.83
C LEU A 113 9.22 7.11 1.64
N GLU A 114 10.01 8.18 1.56
CA GLU A 114 9.98 9.11 0.43
C GLU A 114 10.30 8.40 -0.89
N LYS A 115 11.35 7.60 -0.91
CA LYS A 115 11.73 6.80 -2.09
C LYS A 115 10.64 5.80 -2.49
N PHE A 116 10.03 5.15 -1.51
CA PHE A 116 8.94 4.22 -1.74
C PHE A 116 7.74 4.90 -2.39
N LEU A 117 7.28 6.02 -1.85
CA LEU A 117 6.16 6.78 -2.39
C LEU A 117 6.46 7.33 -3.79
N MET A 118 7.66 7.87 -3.99
CA MET A 118 8.09 8.35 -5.31
C MET A 118 8.10 7.22 -6.34
N LEU A 119 8.55 6.04 -5.97
CA LEU A 119 8.54 4.87 -6.85
C LEU A 119 7.11 4.49 -7.25
N LEU A 120 6.17 4.49 -6.30
CA LEU A 120 4.76 4.19 -6.60
C LEU A 120 4.15 5.21 -7.58
N TRP A 121 4.46 6.49 -7.42
CA TRP A 121 4.02 7.53 -8.38
C TRP A 121 4.71 7.38 -9.74
N ASP A 122 6.00 7.11 -9.76
CA ASP A 122 6.78 6.99 -11.00
C ASP A 122 6.32 5.80 -11.87
N ILE A 123 5.83 4.74 -11.24
CA ILE A 123 5.28 3.59 -11.98
C ILE A 123 3.83 3.77 -12.44
N GLY A 124 3.23 4.91 -12.14
CA GLY A 124 1.90 5.29 -12.63
C GLY A 124 0.74 4.98 -11.69
N LEU A 125 1.01 4.73 -10.40
CA LEU A 125 -0.03 4.58 -9.40
C LEU A 125 -0.41 5.94 -8.80
N GLU A 126 -1.70 6.16 -8.60
CA GLU A 126 -2.21 7.33 -7.90
C GLU A 126 -2.37 6.98 -6.42
N ILE A 127 -1.47 7.53 -5.60
CA ILE A 127 -1.36 7.19 -4.18
C ILE A 127 -1.73 8.41 -3.33
N GLY A 128 -2.73 8.23 -2.46
CA GLY A 128 -2.94 9.06 -1.29
C GLY A 128 -2.23 8.42 -0.10
N HIS A 129 -1.59 9.19 0.76
CA HIS A 129 -0.84 8.63 1.87
C HIS A 129 -0.93 9.48 3.14
N SER A 130 -0.74 8.83 4.27
CA SER A 130 -0.51 9.44 5.57
C SER A 130 0.53 8.63 6.35
N VAL A 131 1.29 9.29 7.21
CA VAL A 131 2.28 8.65 8.09
C VAL A 131 1.89 9.02 9.52
N ARG A 132 1.66 8.03 10.37
CA ARG A 132 1.14 8.24 11.73
C ARG A 132 1.70 7.22 12.71
N THR A 133 1.90 7.67 13.94
CA THR A 133 2.07 6.78 15.10
C THR A 133 0.70 6.34 15.60
N ILE A 134 0.67 5.34 16.50
CA ILE A 134 -0.60 4.91 17.14
C ILE A 134 -1.25 6.06 17.91
N GLU A 135 -0.46 6.86 18.62
CA GLU A 135 -0.96 8.01 19.37
C GLU A 135 -1.63 9.03 18.46
N GLU A 136 -1.01 9.34 17.34
CA GLU A 136 -1.60 10.22 16.30
C GLU A 136 -2.89 9.65 15.74
N CYS A 137 -2.96 8.33 15.52
CA CYS A 137 -4.19 7.67 15.06
C CYS A 137 -5.33 7.84 16.08
N VAL A 138 -5.04 7.69 17.36
CA VAL A 138 -6.03 7.88 18.43
C VAL A 138 -6.50 9.34 18.47
N ASP A 139 -5.56 10.29 18.50
CA ASP A 139 -5.87 11.72 18.54
C ASP A 139 -6.72 12.18 17.34
N GLU A 140 -6.29 11.82 16.15
CA GLU A 140 -6.99 12.19 14.92
C GLU A 140 -8.38 11.54 14.82
N SER A 141 -8.52 10.29 15.29
CA SER A 141 -9.82 9.60 15.29
C SER A 141 -10.83 10.26 16.21
N THR A 142 -10.39 10.93 17.27
CA THR A 142 -11.28 11.68 18.18
C THR A 142 -11.71 13.02 17.59
N ARG A 143 -10.93 13.58 16.67
CA ARG A 143 -11.19 14.90 16.07
C ARG A 143 -11.89 14.84 14.72
N ASP A 144 -11.67 13.79 13.96
CA ASP A 144 -12.18 13.65 12.60
C ASP A 144 -12.80 12.26 12.39
N ILE A 145 -14.10 12.27 12.16
CA ILE A 145 -14.87 11.04 11.91
C ILE A 145 -14.42 10.32 10.63
N THR A 146 -13.89 11.06 9.65
CA THR A 146 -13.37 10.46 8.41
C THR A 146 -12.14 9.62 8.71
N VAL A 147 -11.26 10.12 9.57
CA VAL A 147 -10.07 9.38 10.01
C VAL A 147 -10.48 8.14 10.81
N ALA A 148 -11.43 8.29 11.73
CA ALA A 148 -11.96 7.17 12.51
C ALA A 148 -12.54 6.08 11.61
N THR A 149 -13.34 6.46 10.61
CA THR A 149 -13.93 5.53 9.65
C THR A 149 -12.85 4.82 8.82
N ASN A 150 -11.87 5.56 8.33
CA ASN A 150 -10.76 4.98 7.57
C ASN A 150 -9.97 3.95 8.39
N ILE A 151 -9.75 4.23 9.67
CA ILE A 151 -9.05 3.29 10.57
C ILE A 151 -9.92 2.07 10.87
N MET A 152 -11.23 2.23 11.03
CA MET A 152 -12.15 1.10 11.21
C MET A 152 -12.16 0.16 10.00
N GLU A 153 -12.05 0.68 8.80
CA GLU A 153 -12.00 -0.06 7.54
C GLU A 153 -10.58 -0.48 7.14
N ALA A 154 -9.56 -0.14 7.94
CA ALA A 154 -8.17 -0.38 7.63
C ALA A 154 -7.84 -1.87 7.54
N ARG A 155 -6.98 -2.21 6.59
CA ARG A 155 -6.52 -3.57 6.31
C ARG A 155 -5.00 -3.57 6.20
N LEU A 156 -4.34 -4.48 6.91
CA LEU A 156 -2.88 -4.63 6.82
C LEU A 156 -2.49 -5.18 5.45
N LEU A 157 -1.60 -4.48 4.76
CA LEU A 157 -1.00 -4.96 3.51
C LEU A 157 0.27 -5.76 3.79
N VAL A 158 1.20 -5.15 4.49
CA VAL A 158 2.52 -5.73 4.79
C VAL A 158 3.13 -4.99 5.98
N GLY A 159 4.03 -5.63 6.69
CA GLY A 159 4.71 -5.07 7.85
C GLY A 159 4.33 -5.75 9.16
N ASP A 160 4.45 -5.05 10.27
CA ASP A 160 4.29 -5.62 11.60
C ASP A 160 2.83 -5.82 11.99
N GLU A 161 2.42 -7.07 12.15
CA GLU A 161 1.05 -7.46 12.52
C GLU A 161 0.67 -7.00 13.93
N LYS A 162 1.62 -7.03 14.85
CA LYS A 162 1.37 -6.63 16.25
C LYS A 162 1.10 -5.15 16.34
N LEU A 163 1.84 -4.35 15.60
CA LEU A 163 1.66 -2.89 15.53
C LEU A 163 0.26 -2.55 14.99
N PHE A 164 -0.17 -3.23 13.93
CA PHE A 164 -1.51 -3.08 13.37
C PHE A 164 -2.60 -3.47 14.37
N ALA A 165 -2.45 -4.60 15.07
CA ALA A 165 -3.39 -5.05 16.08
C ALA A 165 -3.49 -4.07 17.25
N GLN A 166 -2.38 -3.50 17.71
CA GLN A 166 -2.37 -2.48 18.75
C GLN A 166 -3.11 -1.20 18.33
N MET A 167 -2.92 -0.76 17.10
CA MET A 167 -3.65 0.38 16.55
C MET A 167 -5.16 0.11 16.57
N LYS A 168 -5.59 -1.05 16.07
CA LYS A 168 -7.01 -1.43 16.05
C LYS A 168 -7.63 -1.48 17.44
N GLU A 169 -6.91 -2.01 18.41
CA GLU A 169 -7.36 -2.05 19.81
C GLU A 169 -7.53 -0.65 20.37
N LYS A 170 -6.51 0.20 20.27
CA LYS A 170 -6.50 1.54 20.86
C LYS A 170 -7.45 2.52 20.17
N THR A 171 -7.79 2.30 18.91
CA THR A 171 -8.74 3.12 18.15
C THR A 171 -10.16 2.54 18.12
N SER A 172 -10.41 1.47 18.85
CA SER A 172 -11.77 0.92 18.96
C SER A 172 -12.70 1.88 19.71
N PRO A 173 -14.01 1.90 19.39
CA PRO A 173 -14.96 2.78 20.07
C PRO A 173 -15.04 2.61 21.58
N GLU A 174 -14.60 1.48 22.11
CA GLU A 174 -14.55 1.20 23.54
C GLU A 174 -13.42 1.93 24.28
N HIS A 175 -12.42 2.41 23.54
CA HIS A 175 -11.22 3.04 24.08
C HIS A 175 -11.08 4.54 23.72
N ILE A 176 -11.99 5.07 22.91
CA ILE A 176 -12.00 6.47 22.48
C ILE A 176 -13.00 7.29 23.29
#